data_c26bc474e44aeef53eeaa5e2c92fa1d2
#
_entry.id   c26bc474e44aeef53eeaa5e2c92fa1d2
#
_cell.length_a   1.000
_cell.length_b   1.000
_cell.length_c   1.000
_cell.angle_alpha   90.00
_cell.angle_beta   90.00
_cell.angle_gamma   90.00
#
_symmetry.space_group_name_H-M   'P 1'
#
loop_
_entity.id
_entity.type
_entity.pdbx_description
1 polymer ?
#
loop_
_entity_poly.entity_id
_entity_poly.type
_entity_poly.pdbx_seq_one_letter_code
_entity_poly.pdbx_strand_id
1 'polypeptide(L)'
;MKRREFITLLGGAAAWPLAARAQQRERMRRIGVLLPSTADDSEYQAWVGAFLQGLALSGWTIGRNVRIDTRWATANAADIRKDAAELAALAPDVILAHGAATVRPLLQATRTVPIVFPVTSDPVGSGLIDSLARPGGNATGFMTTEYSIGGKWLELLKQIAPGITRAAVLRDPTQGGGTSQFAVIQAVAPSLRVEVNPVNMRDAGEIERAVAAFARSPSGGLIVTEGAPASLYRDLIIKLAVRHKLPAVYFDRYFVTTGGLVSYAPDYVDQYRHAAGYVDRILKGEKPADLPVQAPTKYELVINLKTAKALGIDIPTSVLARANEVIE
;
A
#
# COMPACT_ATOMS: atom_id res chain seq x y z
N MET A 1 -38.42 -42.62 -38.02
CA MET A 1 -37.68 -41.36 -37.86
C MET A 1 -36.81 -41.12 -39.10
N LYS A 2 -37.02 -40.00 -39.82
CA LYS A 2 -36.33 -39.72 -41.07
C LYS A 2 -34.92 -39.17 -40.75
N ARG A 3 -33.87 -39.61 -41.45
CA ARG A 3 -32.46 -39.19 -41.25
C ARG A 3 -32.25 -37.68 -41.11
N ARG A 4 -33.14 -36.88 -41.71
CA ARG A 4 -33.10 -35.40 -41.64
C ARG A 4 -33.43 -34.82 -40.25
N GLU A 5 -34.30 -35.48 -39.48
CA GLU A 5 -34.67 -35.01 -38.12
C GLU A 5 -33.55 -35.26 -37.08
N PHE A 6 -32.75 -36.31 -37.29
CA PHE A 6 -31.61 -36.62 -36.42
C PHE A 6 -30.44 -35.65 -36.61
N ILE A 7 -30.21 -35.18 -37.84
CA ILE A 7 -29.14 -34.19 -38.14
C ILE A 7 -29.47 -32.82 -37.58
N THR A 8 -30.76 -32.41 -37.58
CA THR A 8 -31.20 -31.12 -36.99
C THR A 8 -31.09 -31.12 -35.48
N LEU A 9 -31.34 -32.23 -34.79
CA LEU A 9 -31.18 -32.36 -33.32
C LEU A 9 -29.70 -32.33 -32.90
N LEU A 10 -28.79 -32.93 -33.70
CA LEU A 10 -27.33 -32.91 -33.44
C LEU A 10 -26.73 -31.51 -33.66
N GLY A 11 -27.23 -30.75 -34.64
CA GLY A 11 -26.80 -29.37 -34.90
C GLY A 11 -27.23 -28.40 -33.80
N GLY A 12 -28.41 -28.61 -33.21
CA GLY A 12 -28.91 -27.79 -32.09
C GLY A 12 -28.15 -28.04 -30.78
N ALA A 13 -27.73 -29.29 -30.51
CA ALA A 13 -26.98 -29.62 -29.30
C ALA A 13 -25.52 -29.11 -29.31
N ALA A 14 -24.90 -28.96 -30.48
CA ALA A 14 -23.54 -28.42 -30.63
C ALA A 14 -23.49 -26.87 -30.51
N ALA A 15 -24.59 -26.16 -30.77
CA ALA A 15 -24.66 -24.69 -30.65
C ALA A 15 -24.90 -24.22 -29.22
N TRP A 16 -25.44 -25.05 -28.31
CA TRP A 16 -25.76 -24.68 -26.94
C TRP A 16 -24.54 -24.27 -26.10
N PRO A 17 -23.39 -24.98 -26.12
CA PRO A 17 -22.24 -24.54 -25.38
C PRO A 17 -21.58 -23.24 -25.90
N LEU A 18 -21.76 -22.92 -27.18
CA LEU A 18 -21.30 -21.65 -27.76
C LEU A 18 -22.20 -20.46 -27.37
N ALA A 19 -23.52 -20.67 -27.32
CA ALA A 19 -24.47 -19.67 -26.84
C ALA A 19 -24.30 -19.40 -25.33
N ALA A 20 -24.06 -20.44 -24.52
CA ALA A 20 -23.78 -20.30 -23.08
C ALA A 20 -22.46 -19.55 -22.81
N ARG A 21 -21.42 -19.78 -23.63
CA ARG A 21 -20.15 -19.00 -23.56
C ARG A 21 -20.30 -17.57 -24.05
N ALA A 22 -21.15 -17.29 -25.02
CA ALA A 22 -21.48 -15.93 -25.46
C ALA A 22 -22.26 -15.16 -24.39
N GLN A 23 -23.22 -15.78 -23.72
CA GLN A 23 -23.98 -15.17 -22.62
C GLN A 23 -23.13 -14.87 -21.39
N GLN A 24 -22.07 -15.67 -21.10
CA GLN A 24 -21.13 -15.34 -20.04
C GLN A 24 -20.25 -14.11 -20.37
N ARG A 25 -20.10 -13.73 -21.64
CA ARG A 25 -19.37 -12.54 -22.08
C ARG A 25 -20.19 -11.24 -21.95
N GLU A 26 -21.50 -11.31 -21.83
CA GLU A 26 -22.40 -10.14 -21.74
C GLU A 26 -22.77 -9.77 -20.30
N ARG A 27 -22.41 -10.59 -19.29
CA ARG A 27 -22.73 -10.25 -17.89
C ARG A 27 -21.87 -9.08 -17.43
N MET A 28 -22.52 -7.97 -17.10
CA MET A 28 -21.91 -6.81 -16.43
C MET A 28 -21.28 -7.26 -15.12
N ARG A 29 -19.94 -7.21 -15.02
CA ARG A 29 -19.21 -7.50 -13.78
C ARG A 29 -19.28 -6.32 -12.82
N ARG A 30 -19.24 -6.61 -11.53
CA ARG A 30 -19.31 -5.60 -10.48
C ARG A 30 -18.05 -5.63 -9.63
N ILE A 31 -17.38 -4.49 -9.53
CA ILE A 31 -16.21 -4.30 -8.67
C ILE A 31 -16.60 -3.31 -7.55
N GLY A 32 -16.38 -3.72 -6.29
CA GLY A 32 -16.38 -2.81 -5.16
C GLY A 32 -15.01 -2.18 -4.97
N VAL A 33 -14.95 -0.93 -4.51
CA VAL A 33 -13.70 -0.27 -4.11
C VAL A 33 -13.92 0.38 -2.76
N LEU A 34 -13.08 0.04 -1.76
CA LEU A 34 -13.14 0.61 -0.41
C LEU A 34 -11.82 1.27 -0.05
N LEU A 35 -11.87 2.58 0.21
CA LEU A 35 -10.70 3.41 0.46
C LEU A 35 -10.85 4.18 1.78
N PRO A 36 -9.83 4.21 2.67
CA PRO A 36 -9.86 4.92 3.95
C PRO A 36 -9.42 6.38 3.79
N SER A 37 -9.99 7.09 2.82
CA SER A 37 -9.68 8.48 2.51
C SER A 37 -10.91 9.21 1.99
N THR A 38 -10.79 10.51 1.74
CA THR A 38 -11.83 11.33 1.12
C THR A 38 -11.73 11.30 -0.41
N ALA A 39 -12.84 11.58 -1.09
CA ALA A 39 -12.89 11.52 -2.55
C ALA A 39 -12.07 12.62 -3.26
N ASP A 40 -11.67 13.65 -2.55
CA ASP A 40 -10.84 14.77 -3.03
C ASP A 40 -9.33 14.55 -2.76
N ASP A 41 -8.94 13.44 -2.14
CA ASP A 41 -7.55 13.08 -1.93
C ASP A 41 -6.87 12.74 -3.27
N SER A 42 -6.00 13.64 -3.73
CA SER A 42 -5.35 13.55 -5.04
C SER A 42 -4.42 12.32 -5.19
N GLU A 43 -3.85 11.86 -4.08
CA GLU A 43 -2.95 10.70 -4.09
C GLU A 43 -3.74 9.40 -4.28
N TYR A 44 -4.82 9.22 -3.52
CA TYR A 44 -5.72 8.08 -3.71
C TYR A 44 -6.41 8.11 -5.08
N GLN A 45 -6.75 9.29 -5.60
CA GLN A 45 -7.27 9.41 -6.96
C GLN A 45 -6.26 8.96 -8.02
N ALA A 46 -4.97 9.29 -7.86
CA ALA A 46 -3.91 8.83 -8.76
C ALA A 46 -3.76 7.30 -8.72
N TRP A 47 -3.80 6.69 -7.54
CA TRP A 47 -3.73 5.23 -7.38
C TRP A 47 -4.95 4.53 -7.99
N VAL A 48 -6.15 5.02 -7.71
CA VAL A 48 -7.38 4.50 -8.34
C VAL A 48 -7.33 4.69 -9.86
N GLY A 49 -6.82 5.82 -10.36
CA GLY A 49 -6.62 6.06 -11.78
C GLY A 49 -5.71 5.00 -12.42
N ALA A 50 -4.61 4.63 -11.76
CA ALA A 50 -3.71 3.57 -12.23
C ALA A 50 -4.39 2.19 -12.25
N PHE A 51 -5.21 1.89 -11.24
CA PHE A 51 -6.03 0.67 -11.20
C PHE A 51 -7.02 0.63 -12.36
N LEU A 52 -7.76 1.71 -12.60
CA LEU A 52 -8.72 1.82 -13.70
C LEU A 52 -8.05 1.67 -15.07
N GLN A 53 -6.87 2.28 -15.25
CA GLN A 53 -6.06 2.12 -16.43
C GLN A 53 -5.64 0.66 -16.64
N GLY A 54 -5.18 -0.01 -15.57
CA GLY A 54 -4.83 -1.44 -15.62
C GLY A 54 -6.00 -2.33 -16.01
N LEU A 55 -7.20 -2.05 -15.49
CA LEU A 55 -8.43 -2.74 -15.89
C LEU A 55 -8.75 -2.51 -17.37
N ALA A 56 -8.64 -1.27 -17.85
CA ALA A 56 -8.91 -0.93 -19.25
C ALA A 56 -7.95 -1.68 -20.20
N LEU A 57 -6.66 -1.75 -19.84
CA LEU A 57 -5.65 -2.53 -20.60
C LEU A 57 -5.96 -4.03 -20.61
N SER A 58 -6.65 -4.56 -19.59
CA SER A 58 -7.14 -5.96 -19.52
C SER A 58 -8.47 -6.18 -20.24
N GLY A 59 -9.05 -5.15 -20.87
CA GLY A 59 -10.29 -5.22 -21.65
C GLY A 59 -11.56 -4.91 -20.85
N TRP A 60 -11.45 -4.42 -19.61
CA TRP A 60 -12.58 -4.01 -18.78
C TRP A 60 -12.91 -2.54 -19.02
N THR A 61 -14.11 -2.26 -19.54
CA THR A 61 -14.59 -0.91 -19.85
C THR A 61 -15.78 -0.58 -18.96
N ILE A 62 -15.64 0.48 -18.16
CA ILE A 62 -16.71 0.95 -17.23
C ILE A 62 -17.96 1.31 -18.05
N GLY A 63 -19.12 0.83 -17.58
CA GLY A 63 -20.41 1.04 -18.24
C GLY A 63 -20.69 0.09 -19.41
N ARG A 64 -19.69 -0.67 -19.91
CA ARG A 64 -19.87 -1.65 -21.00
C ARG A 64 -19.88 -3.09 -20.49
N ASN A 65 -18.85 -3.51 -19.76
CA ASN A 65 -18.74 -4.88 -19.25
C ASN A 65 -18.34 -4.92 -17.76
N VAL A 66 -18.04 -3.77 -17.15
CA VAL A 66 -17.76 -3.63 -15.72
C VAL A 66 -18.45 -2.39 -15.15
N ARG A 67 -18.97 -2.51 -13.92
CA ARG A 67 -19.45 -1.43 -13.08
C ARG A 67 -18.57 -1.36 -11.82
N ILE A 68 -18.26 -0.15 -11.36
CA ILE A 68 -17.47 0.09 -10.16
C ILE A 68 -18.31 0.86 -9.15
N ASP A 69 -18.39 0.34 -7.92
CA ASP A 69 -19.04 0.97 -6.79
C ASP A 69 -17.97 1.35 -5.75
N THR A 70 -17.60 2.63 -5.71
CA THR A 70 -16.56 3.14 -4.81
C THR A 70 -17.17 3.67 -3.51
N ARG A 71 -16.52 3.38 -2.38
CA ARG A 71 -16.76 3.97 -1.05
C ARG A 71 -15.50 4.64 -0.55
N TRP A 72 -15.64 5.91 -0.19
CA TRP A 72 -14.64 6.75 0.44
C TRP A 72 -14.99 6.87 1.92
N ALA A 73 -14.43 5.99 2.73
CA ALA A 73 -14.86 5.78 4.12
C ALA A 73 -14.14 6.66 5.13
N THR A 74 -13.38 7.68 4.69
CA THR A 74 -12.47 8.45 5.55
C THR A 74 -11.54 7.53 6.37
N ALA A 75 -10.82 8.04 7.37
CA ALA A 75 -10.02 7.20 8.28
C ALA A 75 -10.84 6.71 9.50
N ASN A 76 -12.16 6.94 9.52
CA ASN A 76 -13.01 6.58 10.65
C ASN A 76 -13.37 5.09 10.61
N ALA A 77 -13.06 4.37 11.68
CA ALA A 77 -13.30 2.93 11.77
C ALA A 77 -14.79 2.53 11.73
N ALA A 78 -15.71 3.42 12.15
CA ALA A 78 -17.16 3.15 12.07
C ALA A 78 -17.66 3.26 10.64
N ASP A 79 -17.22 4.31 9.91
CA ASP A 79 -17.58 4.50 8.50
C ASP A 79 -17.00 3.36 7.64
N ILE A 80 -15.76 2.97 7.87
CA ILE A 80 -15.13 1.82 7.17
C ILE A 80 -15.94 0.54 7.39
N ARG A 81 -16.38 0.24 8.62
CA ARG A 81 -17.19 -0.95 8.90
C ARG A 81 -18.56 -0.91 8.22
N LYS A 82 -19.22 0.25 8.24
CA LYS A 82 -20.49 0.48 7.55
C LYS A 82 -20.36 0.24 6.05
N ASP A 83 -19.40 0.91 5.41
CA ASP A 83 -19.19 0.84 3.98
C ASP A 83 -18.72 -0.56 3.53
N ALA A 84 -17.94 -1.26 4.35
CA ALA A 84 -17.56 -2.65 4.11
C ALA A 84 -18.79 -3.58 4.10
N ALA A 85 -19.72 -3.40 5.05
CA ALA A 85 -20.95 -4.19 5.10
C ALA A 85 -21.87 -3.87 3.90
N GLU A 86 -22.02 -2.60 3.53
CA GLU A 86 -22.79 -2.19 2.37
C GLU A 86 -22.23 -2.75 1.06
N LEU A 87 -20.91 -2.66 0.85
CA LEU A 87 -20.26 -3.22 -0.34
C LEU A 87 -20.41 -4.74 -0.40
N ALA A 88 -20.22 -5.45 0.71
CA ALA A 88 -20.40 -6.89 0.77
C ALA A 88 -21.84 -7.31 0.44
N ALA A 89 -22.86 -6.55 0.92
CA ALA A 89 -24.26 -6.79 0.64
C ALA A 89 -24.63 -6.63 -0.84
N LEU A 90 -23.87 -5.82 -1.60
CA LEU A 90 -24.04 -5.69 -3.04
C LEU A 90 -23.60 -6.96 -3.80
N ALA A 91 -22.94 -7.91 -3.13
CA ALA A 91 -22.40 -9.14 -3.68
C ALA A 91 -21.58 -8.91 -4.98
N PRO A 92 -20.59 -8.03 -4.99
CA PRO A 92 -19.78 -7.77 -6.17
C PRO A 92 -18.95 -9.02 -6.55
N ASP A 93 -18.47 -9.07 -7.80
CA ASP A 93 -17.60 -10.15 -8.26
C ASP A 93 -16.21 -10.09 -7.60
N VAL A 94 -15.75 -8.90 -7.17
CA VAL A 94 -14.51 -8.67 -6.43
C VAL A 94 -14.52 -7.30 -5.74
N ILE A 95 -13.81 -7.15 -4.63
CA ILE A 95 -13.61 -5.87 -3.94
C ILE A 95 -12.12 -5.53 -3.91
N LEU A 96 -11.74 -4.33 -4.36
CA LEU A 96 -10.44 -3.72 -4.10
C LEU A 96 -10.50 -2.98 -2.76
N ALA A 97 -9.56 -3.24 -1.85
CA ALA A 97 -9.57 -2.67 -0.50
C ALA A 97 -8.18 -2.23 -0.06
N HIS A 98 -7.99 -0.94 0.24
CA HIS A 98 -6.69 -0.39 0.62
C HIS A 98 -6.37 -0.58 2.10
N GLY A 99 -5.36 -1.38 2.38
CA GLY A 99 -4.80 -1.54 3.73
C GLY A 99 -5.62 -2.42 4.68
N ALA A 100 -4.99 -2.88 5.73
CA ALA A 100 -5.58 -3.78 6.72
C ALA A 100 -6.85 -3.21 7.37
N ALA A 101 -6.95 -1.88 7.50
CA ALA A 101 -8.10 -1.20 8.10
C ALA A 101 -9.40 -1.43 7.32
N THR A 102 -9.33 -1.56 5.99
CA THR A 102 -10.49 -1.83 5.13
C THR A 102 -10.68 -3.33 4.88
N VAL A 103 -9.59 -4.09 4.74
CA VAL A 103 -9.64 -5.54 4.47
C VAL A 103 -10.26 -6.31 5.64
N ARG A 104 -9.89 -6.00 6.88
CA ARG A 104 -10.40 -6.71 8.06
C ARG A 104 -11.93 -6.63 8.21
N PRO A 105 -12.58 -5.46 8.14
CA PRO A 105 -14.04 -5.36 8.16
C PRO A 105 -14.72 -6.10 7.00
N LEU A 106 -14.13 -6.09 5.80
CA LEU A 106 -14.65 -6.86 4.66
C LEU A 106 -14.58 -8.37 4.91
N LEU A 107 -13.48 -8.89 5.48
CA LEU A 107 -13.37 -10.30 5.86
C LEU A 107 -14.37 -10.71 6.94
N GLN A 108 -14.82 -9.77 7.78
CA GLN A 108 -15.90 -10.00 8.74
C GLN A 108 -17.29 -9.99 8.06
N ALA A 109 -17.48 -9.12 7.06
CA ALA A 109 -18.75 -8.97 6.35
C ALA A 109 -19.01 -10.07 5.32
N THR A 110 -17.96 -10.67 4.72
CA THR A 110 -18.10 -11.71 3.69
C THR A 110 -16.98 -12.74 3.76
N ARG A 111 -17.32 -14.00 3.47
CA ARG A 111 -16.37 -15.13 3.33
C ARG A 111 -16.25 -15.62 1.89
N THR A 112 -17.07 -15.08 0.98
CA THR A 112 -17.21 -15.58 -0.39
C THR A 112 -16.83 -14.55 -1.45
N VAL A 113 -17.07 -13.26 -1.20
CA VAL A 113 -16.69 -12.21 -2.15
C VAL A 113 -15.16 -12.07 -2.15
N PRO A 114 -14.50 -12.22 -3.30
CA PRO A 114 -13.05 -12.00 -3.43
C PRO A 114 -12.63 -10.60 -3.03
N ILE A 115 -11.50 -10.49 -2.32
CA ILE A 115 -10.92 -9.22 -1.89
C ILE A 115 -9.49 -9.15 -2.42
N VAL A 116 -9.14 -8.07 -3.13
CA VAL A 116 -7.79 -7.76 -3.57
C VAL A 116 -7.31 -6.51 -2.83
N PHE A 117 -6.22 -6.63 -2.08
CA PHE A 117 -5.59 -5.48 -1.43
C PHE A 117 -4.34 -5.04 -2.22
N PRO A 118 -4.32 -3.81 -2.76
CA PRO A 118 -3.16 -3.31 -3.49
C PRO A 118 -1.99 -2.96 -2.57
N VAL A 119 -2.30 -2.66 -1.30
CA VAL A 119 -1.35 -2.17 -0.30
C VAL A 119 -1.76 -2.71 1.07
N THR A 120 -0.92 -3.52 1.70
CA THR A 120 -1.15 -3.99 3.08
C THR A 120 0.18 -4.35 3.73
N SER A 121 0.43 -3.79 4.91
CA SER A 121 1.56 -4.22 5.74
C SER A 121 1.22 -5.50 6.48
N ASP A 122 2.16 -6.43 6.50
CA ASP A 122 2.08 -7.70 7.24
C ASP A 122 0.71 -8.41 7.18
N PRO A 123 0.26 -8.86 6.02
CA PRO A 123 -1.06 -9.50 5.90
C PRO A 123 -1.14 -10.84 6.64
N VAL A 124 -0.02 -11.54 6.86
CA VAL A 124 0.04 -12.80 7.63
C VAL A 124 -0.01 -12.50 9.13
N GLY A 125 0.90 -11.67 9.65
CA GLY A 125 0.93 -11.33 11.07
C GLY A 125 -0.32 -10.60 11.56
N SER A 126 -1.02 -9.88 10.67
CA SER A 126 -2.32 -9.29 10.98
C SER A 126 -3.50 -10.25 10.82
N GLY A 127 -3.27 -11.52 10.45
CA GLY A 127 -4.31 -12.55 10.33
C GLY A 127 -5.32 -12.31 9.21
N LEU A 128 -4.93 -11.66 8.13
CA LEU A 128 -5.77 -11.44 6.97
C LEU A 128 -5.72 -12.61 5.99
N ILE A 129 -4.59 -13.32 5.96
CA ILE A 129 -4.32 -14.49 5.11
C ILE A 129 -3.48 -15.53 5.87
N ASP A 130 -3.47 -16.76 5.40
CA ASP A 130 -2.73 -17.87 6.04
C ASP A 130 -1.22 -17.78 5.77
N SER A 131 -0.83 -17.53 4.51
CA SER A 131 0.56 -17.34 4.10
C SER A 131 0.65 -16.53 2.80
N LEU A 132 1.84 -15.97 2.50
CA LEU A 132 2.05 -15.21 1.25
C LEU A 132 1.92 -16.10 0.00
N ALA A 133 2.44 -17.33 0.06
CA ALA A 133 2.40 -18.26 -1.07
C ALA A 133 1.01 -18.84 -1.30
N ARG A 134 0.22 -19.04 -0.24
CA ARG A 134 -1.14 -19.59 -0.26
C ARG A 134 -2.01 -18.80 0.71
N PRO A 135 -2.72 -17.78 0.25
CA PRO A 135 -3.54 -16.91 1.11
C PRO A 135 -4.66 -17.65 1.85
N GLY A 136 -5.20 -18.75 1.31
CA GLY A 136 -6.10 -19.68 1.98
C GLY A 136 -7.58 -19.28 1.98
N GLY A 137 -7.89 -18.00 2.08
CA GLY A 137 -9.26 -17.47 2.17
C GLY A 137 -9.77 -16.81 0.89
N ASN A 138 -10.61 -15.80 1.08
CA ASN A 138 -11.14 -14.97 -0.02
C ASN A 138 -10.36 -13.65 -0.23
N ALA A 139 -9.20 -13.47 0.39
CA ALA A 139 -8.36 -12.28 0.23
C ALA A 139 -6.99 -12.63 -0.33
N THR A 140 -6.46 -11.75 -1.20
CA THR A 140 -5.10 -11.79 -1.74
C THR A 140 -4.67 -10.38 -2.14
N GLY A 141 -3.42 -10.18 -2.58
CA GLY A 141 -2.98 -8.88 -3.06
C GLY A 141 -1.49 -8.63 -2.96
N PHE A 142 -1.13 -7.43 -2.47
CA PHE A 142 0.24 -6.94 -2.48
C PHE A 142 0.64 -6.37 -1.12
N MET A 143 1.86 -6.67 -0.68
CA MET A 143 2.44 -6.08 0.53
C MET A 143 2.87 -4.64 0.26
N THR A 144 2.81 -3.78 1.28
CA THR A 144 3.41 -2.44 1.22
C THR A 144 4.91 -2.49 1.11
N THR A 145 5.55 -3.23 2.00
CA THR A 145 7.01 -3.28 2.10
C THR A 145 7.46 -4.65 2.58
N GLU A 146 8.66 -5.03 2.16
CA GLU A 146 9.41 -6.05 2.89
C GLU A 146 10.04 -5.42 4.14
N TYR A 147 10.08 -6.13 5.25
CA TYR A 147 10.70 -5.62 6.49
C TYR A 147 12.17 -5.24 6.32
N SER A 148 12.86 -5.89 5.38
CA SER A 148 14.23 -5.60 4.97
C SER A 148 14.46 -4.14 4.56
N ILE A 149 13.41 -3.42 4.12
CA ILE A 149 13.47 -2.00 3.76
C ILE A 149 14.00 -1.12 4.89
N GLY A 150 13.72 -1.50 6.15
CA GLY A 150 14.21 -0.76 7.32
C GLY A 150 15.75 -0.58 7.31
N GLY A 151 16.48 -1.60 6.90
CA GLY A 151 17.93 -1.52 6.73
C GLY A 151 18.33 -0.48 5.68
N LYS A 152 17.61 -0.41 4.57
CA LYS A 152 17.84 0.57 3.50
C LYS A 152 17.60 2.00 3.94
N TRP A 153 16.60 2.23 4.81
CA TRP A 153 16.38 3.57 5.37
C TRP A 153 17.55 4.04 6.23
N LEU A 154 18.13 3.17 7.06
CA LEU A 154 19.29 3.52 7.86
C LEU A 154 20.53 3.73 7.00
N GLU A 155 20.77 2.88 5.99
CA GLU A 155 21.84 3.07 5.00
C GLU A 155 21.70 4.41 4.28
N LEU A 156 20.49 4.74 3.80
CA LEU A 156 20.20 5.99 3.10
C LEU A 156 20.41 7.20 4.02
N LEU A 157 19.92 7.14 5.26
CA LEU A 157 20.13 8.19 6.26
C LEU A 157 21.63 8.44 6.50
N LYS A 158 22.44 7.37 6.59
CA LYS A 158 23.88 7.46 6.75
C LYS A 158 24.58 8.00 5.50
N GLN A 159 24.08 7.70 4.30
CA GLN A 159 24.61 8.23 3.03
C GLN A 159 24.39 9.73 2.91
N ILE A 160 23.17 10.24 3.22
CA ILE A 160 22.83 11.66 3.10
C ILE A 160 23.38 12.50 4.25
N ALA A 161 23.64 11.90 5.40
CA ALA A 161 24.18 12.56 6.57
C ALA A 161 25.28 11.69 7.23
N PRO A 162 26.49 11.63 6.64
CA PRO A 162 27.57 10.72 7.10
C PRO A 162 27.99 10.93 8.56
N GLY A 163 27.81 12.15 9.09
CA GLY A 163 28.14 12.52 10.46
C GLY A 163 27.19 11.99 11.54
N ILE A 164 26.06 11.36 11.20
CA ILE A 164 25.17 10.81 12.21
C ILE A 164 25.80 9.61 12.93
N THR A 165 25.60 9.55 14.21
CA THR A 165 25.95 8.41 15.08
C THR A 165 24.76 7.86 15.84
N ARG A 166 23.60 8.53 15.73
CA ARG A 166 22.36 8.18 16.43
C ARG A 166 21.16 8.35 15.50
N ALA A 167 20.19 7.46 15.58
CA ALA A 167 18.93 7.59 14.87
C ALA A 167 17.75 7.33 15.82
N ALA A 168 16.79 8.23 15.87
CA ALA A 168 15.49 7.99 16.49
C ALA A 168 14.56 7.36 15.45
N VAL A 169 13.99 6.21 15.79
CA VAL A 169 13.08 5.46 14.92
C VAL A 169 11.66 5.61 15.44
N LEU A 170 10.87 6.43 14.74
CA LEU A 170 9.47 6.64 15.05
C LEU A 170 8.66 5.44 14.57
N ARG A 171 7.96 4.78 15.47
CA ARG A 171 7.21 3.56 15.18
C ARG A 171 5.85 3.51 15.89
N ASP A 172 4.91 2.79 15.28
CA ASP A 172 3.68 2.39 15.96
C ASP A 172 3.93 1.09 16.74
N PRO A 173 3.90 1.11 18.08
CA PRO A 173 4.14 -0.10 18.88
C PRO A 173 2.95 -1.08 18.84
N THR A 174 1.79 -0.68 18.34
CA THR A 174 0.56 -1.48 18.28
C THR A 174 0.43 -2.28 16.98
N GLN A 175 1.23 -1.95 15.97
CA GLN A 175 1.24 -2.58 14.65
C GLN A 175 2.51 -3.40 14.44
N GLY A 176 2.36 -4.61 13.92
CA GLY A 176 3.49 -5.51 13.64
C GLY A 176 4.52 -4.93 12.67
N GLY A 177 4.06 -4.20 11.65
CA GLY A 177 4.91 -3.63 10.61
C GLY A 177 6.01 -2.73 11.16
N GLY A 178 5.66 -1.69 11.92
CA GLY A 178 6.62 -0.75 12.51
C GLY A 178 7.60 -1.42 13.49
N THR A 179 7.14 -2.42 14.24
CA THR A 179 7.99 -3.18 15.16
C THR A 179 8.99 -4.07 14.40
N SER A 180 8.55 -4.76 13.35
CA SER A 180 9.42 -5.60 12.51
C SER A 180 10.44 -4.78 11.73
N GLN A 181 10.04 -3.63 11.18
CA GLN A 181 10.96 -2.69 10.53
C GLN A 181 12.01 -2.18 11.51
N PHE A 182 11.62 -1.83 12.75
CA PHE A 182 12.56 -1.42 13.79
C PHE A 182 13.57 -2.53 14.12
N ALA A 183 13.13 -3.78 14.25
CA ALA A 183 14.03 -4.91 14.53
C ALA A 183 15.11 -5.05 13.43
N VAL A 184 14.75 -4.88 12.16
CA VAL A 184 15.72 -4.90 11.04
C VAL A 184 16.69 -3.71 11.13
N ILE A 185 16.18 -2.50 11.39
CA ILE A 185 17.04 -1.31 11.59
C ILE A 185 18.04 -1.56 12.71
N GLN A 186 17.57 -2.10 13.84
CA GLN A 186 18.41 -2.42 14.99
C GLN A 186 19.49 -3.47 14.66
N ALA A 187 19.16 -4.46 13.83
CA ALA A 187 20.10 -5.51 13.43
C ALA A 187 21.25 -4.99 12.57
N VAL A 188 20.99 -4.02 11.67
CA VAL A 188 22.00 -3.45 10.76
C VAL A 188 22.77 -2.26 11.37
N ALA A 189 22.24 -1.64 12.42
CA ALA A 189 22.78 -0.43 13.04
C ALA A 189 24.26 -0.54 13.47
N PRO A 190 24.74 -1.67 14.07
CA PRO A 190 26.14 -1.81 14.46
C PRO A 190 27.11 -1.74 13.26
N SER A 191 26.75 -2.30 12.11
CA SER A 191 27.59 -2.26 10.90
C SER A 191 27.77 -0.86 10.34
N LEU A 192 26.80 0.03 10.59
CA LEU A 192 26.80 1.44 10.19
C LEU A 192 27.33 2.37 11.31
N ARG A 193 27.68 1.82 12.47
CA ARG A 193 28.11 2.56 13.66
C ARG A 193 27.08 3.63 14.07
N VAL A 194 25.81 3.25 14.10
CA VAL A 194 24.70 4.11 14.50
C VAL A 194 23.96 3.47 15.67
N GLU A 195 23.80 4.23 16.76
CA GLU A 195 22.90 3.86 17.87
C GLU A 195 21.46 4.15 17.46
N VAL A 196 20.53 3.19 17.63
CA VAL A 196 19.13 3.37 17.29
C VAL A 196 18.23 3.37 18.53
N ASN A 197 17.37 4.38 18.63
CA ASN A 197 16.47 4.60 19.76
C ASN A 197 15.02 4.55 19.27
N PRO A 198 14.15 3.64 19.79
CA PRO A 198 12.75 3.61 19.41
C PRO A 198 12.00 4.80 20.01
N VAL A 199 11.15 5.44 19.22
CA VAL A 199 10.20 6.46 19.63
C VAL A 199 8.80 6.00 19.26
N ASN A 200 7.93 5.84 20.25
CA ASN A 200 6.56 5.42 20.01
C ASN A 200 5.70 6.62 19.57
N MET A 201 4.80 6.39 18.63
CA MET A 201 3.91 7.42 18.06
C MET A 201 2.48 7.27 18.61
N ARG A 202 2.29 7.23 19.93
CA ARG A 202 0.95 7.07 20.53
C ARG A 202 0.10 8.33 20.41
N ASP A 203 0.71 9.49 20.67
CA ASP A 203 0.07 10.80 20.58
C ASP A 203 1.07 11.90 20.21
N ALA A 204 0.55 13.05 19.81
CA ALA A 204 1.36 14.21 19.39
C ALA A 204 2.35 14.66 20.47
N GLY A 205 1.90 14.70 21.74
CA GLY A 205 2.74 15.15 22.85
C GLY A 205 3.89 14.18 23.16
N GLU A 206 3.70 12.85 23.00
CA GLU A 206 4.77 11.87 23.15
C GLU A 206 5.80 12.07 22.03
N ILE A 207 5.36 12.25 20.79
CA ILE A 207 6.24 12.51 19.64
C ILE A 207 7.06 13.78 19.87
N GLU A 208 6.42 14.90 20.23
CA GLU A 208 7.11 16.17 20.49
C GLU A 208 8.17 16.05 21.56
N ARG A 209 7.81 15.49 22.72
CA ARG A 209 8.74 15.34 23.86
C ARG A 209 9.92 14.43 23.51
N ALA A 210 9.66 13.30 22.84
CA ALA A 210 10.69 12.33 22.50
C ALA A 210 11.67 12.88 21.46
N VAL A 211 11.16 13.50 20.38
CA VAL A 211 12.01 14.12 19.35
C VAL A 211 12.81 15.30 19.92
N ALA A 212 12.19 16.16 20.73
CA ALA A 212 12.89 17.26 21.37
C ALA A 212 13.98 16.78 22.35
N ALA A 213 13.72 15.71 23.11
CA ALA A 213 14.71 15.12 24.00
C ALA A 213 15.88 14.50 23.21
N PHE A 214 15.56 13.76 22.13
CA PHE A 214 16.57 13.16 21.25
C PHE A 214 17.48 14.22 20.60
N ALA A 215 16.91 15.35 20.18
CA ALA A 215 17.62 16.43 19.51
C ALA A 215 18.58 17.22 20.40
N ARG A 216 18.56 17.04 21.74
CA ARG A 216 19.51 17.73 22.66
C ARG A 216 20.95 17.28 22.45
N SER A 217 21.17 16.09 21.94
CA SER A 217 22.50 15.57 21.63
C SER A 217 22.75 15.67 20.12
N PRO A 218 23.98 16.02 19.71
CA PRO A 218 24.34 16.21 18.30
C PRO A 218 24.36 14.89 17.52
N SER A 219 24.58 14.98 16.21
CA SER A 219 24.77 13.85 15.29
C SER A 219 23.58 12.87 15.25
N GLY A 220 22.36 13.38 15.42
CA GLY A 220 21.12 12.63 15.33
C GLY A 220 20.45 12.71 13.96
N GLY A 221 19.68 11.67 13.63
CA GLY A 221 18.76 11.63 12.48
C GLY A 221 17.46 10.93 12.85
N LEU A 222 16.47 10.99 11.97
CA LEU A 222 15.15 10.36 12.16
C LEU A 222 14.90 9.31 11.08
N ILE A 223 14.24 8.22 11.46
CA ILE A 223 13.61 7.28 10.55
C ILE A 223 12.15 7.17 10.96
N VAL A 224 11.23 7.35 10.03
CA VAL A 224 9.79 7.22 10.27
C VAL A 224 9.33 5.93 9.61
N THR A 225 8.90 4.96 10.42
CA THR A 225 8.39 3.67 9.94
C THR A 225 6.91 3.76 9.61
N GLU A 226 6.42 2.77 8.88
CA GLU A 226 5.03 2.65 8.48
C GLU A 226 4.09 2.52 9.69
N GLY A 227 2.93 3.21 9.61
CA GLY A 227 1.88 3.12 10.61
C GLY A 227 0.86 4.24 10.50
N ALA A 228 -0.39 3.98 10.91
CA ALA A 228 -1.46 4.98 10.90
C ALA A 228 -1.11 6.26 11.68
N PRO A 229 -0.45 6.20 12.87
CA PRO A 229 -0.01 7.41 13.57
C PRO A 229 1.01 8.23 12.78
N ALA A 230 1.89 7.60 11.99
CA ALA A 230 2.85 8.33 11.16
C ALA A 230 2.14 9.22 10.14
N SER A 231 1.12 8.71 9.47
CA SER A 231 0.31 9.48 8.52
C SER A 231 -0.52 10.55 9.24
N LEU A 232 -1.11 10.23 10.38
CA LEU A 232 -1.92 11.18 11.17
C LEU A 232 -1.09 12.38 11.67
N TYR A 233 0.12 12.13 12.16
CA TYR A 233 1.00 13.17 12.72
C TYR A 233 2.09 13.63 11.74
N ARG A 234 1.93 13.38 10.45
CA ARG A 234 2.91 13.69 9.41
C ARG A 234 3.44 15.11 9.48
N ASP A 235 2.56 16.10 9.48
CA ASP A 235 2.93 17.52 9.48
C ASP A 235 3.69 17.91 10.76
N LEU A 236 3.32 17.34 11.89
CA LEU A 236 4.03 17.51 13.15
C LEU A 236 5.45 16.94 13.06
N ILE A 237 5.59 15.70 12.57
CA ILE A 237 6.88 15.02 12.43
C ILE A 237 7.82 15.78 11.50
N ILE A 238 7.33 16.25 10.35
CA ILE A 238 8.10 17.07 9.41
C ILE A 238 8.56 18.38 10.08
N LYS A 239 7.63 19.09 10.74
CA LYS A 239 7.95 20.35 11.47
C LYS A 239 9.02 20.13 12.55
N LEU A 240 8.95 19.02 13.28
CA LEU A 240 9.94 18.69 14.30
C LEU A 240 11.30 18.37 13.69
N ALA A 241 11.36 17.59 12.61
CA ALA A 241 12.59 17.30 11.90
C ALA A 241 13.29 18.57 11.42
N VAL A 242 12.55 19.49 10.81
CA VAL A 242 13.09 20.80 10.34
C VAL A 242 13.50 21.68 11.52
N ARG A 243 12.63 21.86 12.55
CA ARG A 243 12.91 22.68 13.73
C ARG A 243 14.20 22.28 14.43
N HIS A 244 14.42 20.97 14.56
CA HIS A 244 15.59 20.42 15.26
C HIS A 244 16.76 20.09 14.34
N LYS A 245 16.68 20.45 13.06
CA LYS A 245 17.69 20.17 12.03
C LYS A 245 18.13 18.70 11.97
N LEU A 246 17.16 17.79 12.09
CA LEU A 246 17.38 16.36 12.03
C LEU A 246 17.15 15.87 10.59
N PRO A 247 18.19 15.32 9.91
CA PRO A 247 17.97 14.60 8.66
C PRO A 247 17.00 13.45 8.89
N ALA A 248 16.03 13.29 7.98
CA ALA A 248 14.96 12.33 8.19
C ALA A 248 14.68 11.52 6.92
N VAL A 249 14.52 10.19 7.08
CA VAL A 249 14.08 9.25 6.06
C VAL A 249 12.67 8.80 6.41
N TYR A 250 11.78 8.83 5.40
CA TYR A 250 10.36 8.52 5.55
C TYR A 250 9.98 7.28 4.73
N PHE A 251 9.01 6.54 5.22
CA PHE A 251 8.47 5.34 4.57
C PHE A 251 7.57 5.64 3.37
N ASP A 252 7.18 6.89 3.15
CA ASP A 252 6.22 7.30 2.12
C ASP A 252 6.62 8.63 1.47
N ARG A 253 6.43 8.74 0.15
CA ARG A 253 6.75 9.92 -0.66
C ARG A 253 5.96 11.16 -0.23
N TYR A 254 4.76 10.98 0.30
CA TYR A 254 3.89 12.08 0.71
C TYR A 254 4.51 12.94 1.82
N PHE A 255 5.36 12.37 2.66
CA PHE A 255 6.16 13.17 3.60
C PHE A 255 7.08 14.16 2.85
N VAL A 256 7.68 13.72 1.75
CA VAL A 256 8.67 14.51 1.02
C VAL A 256 8.01 15.59 0.17
N THR A 257 6.87 15.28 -0.46
CA THR A 257 6.08 16.28 -1.22
C THR A 257 5.50 17.36 -0.33
N THR A 258 5.31 17.10 0.98
CA THR A 258 4.83 18.08 1.96
C THR A 258 5.95 18.74 2.80
N GLY A 259 7.23 18.52 2.44
CA GLY A 259 8.37 19.21 3.05
C GLY A 259 9.36 18.34 3.84
N GLY A 260 9.19 17.04 3.87
CA GLY A 260 10.19 16.10 4.39
C GLY A 260 11.43 16.02 3.51
N LEU A 261 12.54 15.45 4.03
CA LEU A 261 13.83 15.44 3.35
C LEU A 261 13.91 14.37 2.25
N VAL A 262 13.69 13.11 2.60
CA VAL A 262 13.85 11.99 1.69
C VAL A 262 12.94 10.82 2.05
N SER A 263 12.38 10.15 1.03
CA SER A 263 11.69 8.88 1.20
C SER A 263 12.27 7.81 0.28
N TYR A 264 12.23 6.58 0.76
CA TYR A 264 12.46 5.40 -0.05
C TYR A 264 11.31 4.43 0.21
N ALA A 265 10.40 4.32 -0.76
CA ALA A 265 9.10 3.70 -0.61
C ALA A 265 8.70 2.89 -1.85
N PRO A 266 7.78 1.94 -1.74
CA PRO A 266 7.19 1.29 -2.91
C PRO A 266 6.45 2.29 -3.80
N ASP A 267 6.45 2.00 -5.11
CA ASP A 267 5.60 2.69 -6.08
C ASP A 267 4.16 2.18 -5.94
N TYR A 268 3.33 2.90 -5.19
CA TYR A 268 1.91 2.52 -4.99
C TYR A 268 1.08 2.60 -6.27
N VAL A 269 1.44 3.50 -7.20
CA VAL A 269 0.80 3.56 -8.53
C VAL A 269 1.00 2.24 -9.26
N ASP A 270 2.21 1.68 -9.21
CA ASP A 270 2.55 0.40 -9.80
C ASP A 270 1.81 -0.76 -9.11
N GLN A 271 1.71 -0.75 -7.79
CA GLN A 271 0.97 -1.77 -7.03
C GLN A 271 -0.53 -1.78 -7.36
N TYR A 272 -1.15 -0.61 -7.49
CA TYR A 272 -2.56 -0.52 -7.91
C TYR A 272 -2.76 -1.00 -9.35
N ARG A 273 -1.80 -0.76 -10.24
CA ARG A 273 -1.81 -1.30 -11.60
C ARG A 273 -1.72 -2.83 -11.59
N HIS A 274 -0.85 -3.40 -10.75
CA HIS A 274 -0.74 -4.86 -10.57
C HIS A 274 -2.00 -5.46 -9.95
N ALA A 275 -2.64 -4.75 -9.00
CA ALA A 275 -3.90 -5.19 -8.42
C ALA A 275 -5.02 -5.32 -9.46
N ALA A 276 -5.03 -4.47 -10.50
CA ALA A 276 -5.95 -4.63 -11.64
C ALA A 276 -5.75 -5.97 -12.36
N GLY A 277 -4.51 -6.44 -12.49
CA GLY A 277 -4.21 -7.77 -13.05
C GLY A 277 -4.77 -8.91 -12.19
N TYR A 278 -4.74 -8.79 -10.85
CA TYR A 278 -5.35 -9.78 -9.96
C TYR A 278 -6.88 -9.75 -10.04
N VAL A 279 -7.45 -8.55 -10.10
CA VAL A 279 -8.90 -8.39 -10.32
C VAL A 279 -9.31 -9.01 -11.66
N ASP A 280 -8.57 -8.80 -12.73
CA ASP A 280 -8.82 -9.42 -14.05
C ASP A 280 -8.84 -10.95 -13.96
N ARG A 281 -7.84 -11.56 -13.32
CA ARG A 281 -7.75 -13.02 -13.15
C ARG A 281 -8.96 -13.56 -12.36
N ILE A 282 -9.35 -12.86 -11.28
CA ILE A 282 -10.51 -13.25 -10.46
C ILE A 282 -11.82 -13.12 -11.26
N LEU A 283 -12.00 -12.05 -12.02
CA LEU A 283 -13.17 -11.88 -12.89
C LEU A 283 -13.25 -12.96 -13.99
N LYS A 284 -12.11 -13.54 -14.36
CA LYS A 284 -12.00 -14.69 -15.29
C LYS A 284 -12.16 -16.04 -14.60
N GLY A 285 -12.31 -16.10 -13.29
CA GLY A 285 -12.66 -17.30 -12.53
C GLY A 285 -11.54 -17.89 -11.65
N GLU A 286 -10.36 -17.23 -11.55
CA GLU A 286 -9.34 -17.66 -10.60
C GLU A 286 -9.76 -17.35 -9.16
N LYS A 287 -9.32 -18.19 -8.22
CA LYS A 287 -9.66 -18.02 -6.80
C LYS A 287 -8.59 -17.18 -6.10
N PRO A 288 -8.97 -16.25 -5.21
CA PRO A 288 -7.98 -15.49 -4.40
C PRO A 288 -7.00 -16.39 -3.65
N ALA A 289 -7.47 -17.53 -3.15
CA ALA A 289 -6.66 -18.52 -2.42
C ALA A 289 -5.48 -19.08 -3.24
N ASP A 290 -5.58 -19.07 -4.56
CA ASP A 290 -4.57 -19.60 -5.49
C ASP A 290 -3.63 -18.50 -6.03
N LEU A 291 -3.89 -17.23 -5.67
CA LEU A 291 -3.10 -16.07 -6.08
C LEU A 291 -2.14 -15.68 -4.94
N PRO A 292 -0.82 -15.92 -5.08
CA PRO A 292 0.15 -15.56 -4.04
C PRO A 292 0.15 -14.06 -3.75
N VAL A 293 0.31 -13.67 -2.49
CA VAL A 293 0.55 -12.28 -2.14
C VAL A 293 1.97 -11.90 -2.55
N GLN A 294 2.09 -10.77 -3.25
CA GLN A 294 3.37 -10.32 -3.80
C GLN A 294 3.95 -9.17 -2.98
N ALA A 295 5.27 -9.17 -2.82
CA ALA A 295 6.04 -8.04 -2.34
C ALA A 295 6.22 -7.00 -3.46
N PRO A 296 6.46 -5.71 -3.13
CA PRO A 296 6.78 -4.69 -4.12
C PRO A 296 8.05 -5.06 -4.88
N THR A 297 8.03 -4.86 -6.18
CA THR A 297 9.22 -5.03 -7.05
C THR A 297 9.82 -3.69 -7.45
N LYS A 298 9.08 -2.60 -7.27
CA LYS A 298 9.49 -1.25 -7.64
C LYS A 298 9.45 -0.33 -6.43
N TYR A 299 10.56 0.36 -6.20
CA TYR A 299 10.73 1.33 -5.13
C TYR A 299 11.13 2.67 -5.72
N GLU A 300 10.69 3.75 -5.09
CA GLU A 300 10.99 5.12 -5.47
C GLU A 300 11.81 5.83 -4.38
N LEU A 301 12.89 6.49 -4.83
CA LEU A 301 13.66 7.43 -4.02
C LEU A 301 13.25 8.84 -4.40
N VAL A 302 12.63 9.56 -3.46
CA VAL A 302 12.20 10.95 -3.63
C VAL A 302 12.99 11.84 -2.68
N ILE A 303 13.54 12.94 -3.18
CA ILE A 303 14.43 13.85 -2.44
C ILE A 303 13.92 15.29 -2.56
N ASN A 304 13.86 16.01 -1.44
CA ASN A 304 13.51 17.43 -1.41
C ASN A 304 14.77 18.29 -1.17
N LEU A 305 15.26 18.93 -2.21
CA LEU A 305 16.45 19.79 -2.13
C LEU A 305 16.22 21.10 -1.38
N LYS A 306 14.97 21.63 -1.36
CA LYS A 306 14.66 22.79 -0.51
C LYS A 306 14.87 22.46 0.95
N THR A 307 14.41 21.27 1.36
CA THR A 307 14.57 20.81 2.74
C THR A 307 16.03 20.46 3.03
N ALA A 308 16.75 19.82 2.10
CA ALA A 308 18.17 19.56 2.25
C ALA A 308 18.95 20.86 2.49
N LYS A 309 18.72 21.90 1.69
CA LYS A 309 19.33 23.23 1.83
C LYS A 309 18.97 23.87 3.17
N ALA A 310 17.71 23.79 3.61
CA ALA A 310 17.27 24.34 4.90
C ALA A 310 17.94 23.65 6.09
N LEU A 311 18.27 22.37 5.96
CA LEU A 311 19.00 21.58 6.96
C LEU A 311 20.51 21.75 6.88
N GLY A 312 21.05 22.38 5.82
CA GLY A 312 22.47 22.49 5.57
C GLY A 312 23.12 21.17 5.13
N ILE A 313 22.37 20.34 4.43
CA ILE A 313 22.79 19.01 3.96
C ILE A 313 23.06 19.06 2.45
N ASP A 314 24.25 18.66 2.06
CA ASP A 314 24.61 18.43 0.67
C ASP A 314 24.34 16.96 0.32
N ILE A 315 23.33 16.73 -0.52
CA ILE A 315 23.00 15.38 -0.95
C ILE A 315 24.06 14.86 -1.93
N PRO A 316 24.71 13.72 -1.64
CA PRO A 316 25.74 13.18 -2.52
C PRO A 316 25.22 12.91 -3.94
N THR A 317 26.04 13.22 -4.95
CA THR A 317 25.70 12.99 -6.37
C THR A 317 25.31 11.53 -6.65
N SER A 318 25.94 10.57 -5.96
CA SER A 318 25.60 9.14 -6.06
C SER A 318 24.19 8.82 -5.54
N VAL A 319 23.64 9.61 -4.62
CA VAL A 319 22.26 9.47 -4.13
C VAL A 319 21.30 10.16 -5.10
N LEU A 320 21.63 11.37 -5.56
CA LEU A 320 20.83 12.11 -6.55
C LEU A 320 20.68 11.32 -7.87
N ALA A 321 21.74 10.68 -8.34
CA ALA A 321 21.70 9.88 -9.57
C ALA A 321 20.76 8.66 -9.51
N ARG A 322 20.35 8.23 -8.30
CA ARG A 322 19.40 7.14 -8.09
C ARG A 322 17.98 7.63 -7.77
N ALA A 323 17.81 8.93 -7.60
CA ALA A 323 16.50 9.49 -7.29
C ALA A 323 15.53 9.33 -8.48
N ASN A 324 14.32 8.89 -8.19
CA ASN A 324 13.23 8.85 -9.17
C ASN A 324 12.60 10.24 -9.33
N GLU A 325 12.62 11.03 -8.24
CA GLU A 325 12.10 12.39 -8.23
C GLU A 325 12.97 13.28 -7.32
N VAL A 326 13.22 14.49 -7.78
CA VAL A 326 13.93 15.55 -7.02
C VAL A 326 13.04 16.78 -7.00
N ILE A 327 12.64 17.23 -5.81
CA ILE A 327 11.82 18.42 -5.58
C ILE A 327 12.78 19.61 -5.33
N GLU A 328 12.73 20.61 -6.21
CA GLU A 328 13.55 21.83 -6.19
C GLU A 328 12.81 23.03 -5.60
#